data_1d4620edb87579e753da31e3d83c314d
#
_entry.id   1d4620edb87579e753da31e3d83c314d
#
_cell.length_a   1.000
_cell.length_b   1.000
_cell.length_c   1.000
_cell.angle_alpha   90.00
_cell.angle_beta   90.00
_cell.angle_gamma   90.00
#
_symmetry.space_group_name_H-M   'P 1'
#
loop_
_entity.id
_entity.type
_entity.pdbx_description
1 polymer ?
#
loop_
_entity_poly.entity_id
_entity_poly.type
_entity_poly.pdbx_seq_one_letter_code
_entity_poly.pdbx_strand_id
1 'polypeptide(L)'
;MKEFKIKDICEVISGGTPSTKINSYWNGDIIWLTPKDLSSNKNKRIYNSEETITEEGLTHSSAQMLPINAVLLSSRAPIGYLALAGKELCTNQGFKSMICNTDYVLPEYLYYLLQTKVEELNNISTGSTFKELSGSLLKNFKVSIHDLDFQQHIVDIRRKSA
;
A
#
# COMPACT_ATOMS: atom_id res chain seq x y z
N MET A 1 2.85 24.60 2.27
CA MET A 1 3.02 23.21 1.79
C MET A 1 4.32 23.05 1.04
N LYS A 2 4.93 21.90 1.10
CA LYS A 2 6.17 21.60 0.42
C LYS A 2 5.96 20.39 -0.50
N GLU A 3 6.50 20.47 -1.73
CA GLU A 3 6.39 19.42 -2.73
C GLU A 3 7.53 18.40 -2.59
N PHE A 4 7.17 17.11 -2.65
CA PHE A 4 8.13 16.01 -2.67
C PHE A 4 7.69 14.97 -3.70
N LYS A 5 8.64 14.21 -4.19
CA LYS A 5 8.33 12.94 -4.84
C LYS A 5 8.11 11.87 -3.77
N ILE A 6 7.27 10.89 -4.03
CA ILE A 6 7.02 9.79 -3.08
C ILE A 6 8.33 9.15 -2.61
N LYS A 7 9.28 8.93 -3.51
CA LYS A 7 10.58 8.34 -3.15
C LYS A 7 11.39 9.15 -2.14
N ASP A 8 11.12 10.46 -2.02
CA ASP A 8 11.83 11.33 -1.10
C ASP A 8 11.34 11.19 0.34
N ILE A 9 10.13 10.68 0.52
CA ILE A 9 9.45 10.58 1.83
C ILE A 9 8.98 9.17 2.16
N CYS A 10 9.10 8.23 1.24
CA CYS A 10 8.69 6.83 1.43
C CYS A 10 9.65 5.88 0.71
N GLU A 11 9.73 4.66 1.23
CA GLU A 11 10.24 3.51 0.49
C GLU A 11 9.07 2.83 -0.20
N VAL A 12 9.19 2.55 -1.51
CA VAL A 12 8.15 1.88 -2.29
C VAL A 12 8.50 0.41 -2.46
N ILE A 13 7.59 -0.46 -2.01
CA ILE A 13 7.78 -1.91 -2.01
C ILE A 13 6.72 -2.56 -2.90
N SER A 14 7.14 -3.40 -3.82
CA SER A 14 6.25 -4.28 -4.58
C SER A 14 6.07 -5.60 -3.85
N GLY A 15 4.96 -6.27 -4.11
CA GLY A 15 4.69 -7.60 -3.56
C GLY A 15 5.11 -8.72 -4.51
N GLY A 16 4.77 -9.94 -4.12
CA GLY A 16 5.05 -11.13 -4.90
C GLY A 16 4.13 -12.28 -4.52
N THR A 17 4.12 -13.31 -5.36
CA THR A 17 3.25 -14.47 -5.19
C THR A 17 4.09 -15.75 -5.09
N PRO A 18 4.02 -16.50 -3.98
CA PRO A 18 4.64 -17.82 -3.91
C PRO A 18 4.05 -18.76 -4.96
N SER A 19 4.84 -19.75 -5.39
CA SER A 19 4.34 -20.74 -6.34
C SER A 19 3.07 -21.41 -5.84
N THR A 20 2.01 -21.38 -6.66
CA THR A 20 0.74 -22.04 -6.33
C THR A 20 0.82 -23.55 -6.45
N LYS A 21 1.89 -24.07 -7.04
CA LYS A 21 2.11 -25.51 -7.23
C LYS A 21 2.71 -26.19 -5.99
N ILE A 22 3.18 -25.41 -5.02
CA ILE A 22 3.82 -25.93 -3.82
C ILE A 22 2.92 -25.69 -2.62
N ASN A 23 2.25 -26.76 -2.17
CA ASN A 23 1.27 -26.69 -1.10
C ASN A 23 1.83 -26.15 0.22
N SER A 24 3.10 -26.45 0.52
CA SER A 24 3.75 -26.01 1.76
C SER A 24 4.01 -24.50 1.84
N TYR A 25 3.79 -23.77 0.76
CA TYR A 25 3.91 -22.33 0.75
C TYR A 25 2.66 -21.60 1.25
N TRP A 26 1.53 -22.30 1.35
CA TRP A 26 0.22 -21.72 1.60
C TRP A 26 -0.39 -22.18 2.90
N ASN A 27 -1.41 -21.44 3.35
CA ASN A 27 -2.21 -21.74 4.55
C ASN A 27 -1.41 -21.70 5.86
N GLY A 28 -0.43 -20.78 5.94
CA GLY A 28 0.33 -20.52 7.16
C GLY A 28 -0.22 -19.38 7.99
N ASP A 29 0.66 -18.73 8.73
CA ASP A 29 0.31 -17.67 9.66
C ASP A 29 0.57 -16.25 9.13
N ILE A 30 1.09 -16.14 7.91
CA ILE A 30 1.45 -14.84 7.32
C ILE A 30 0.29 -14.34 6.46
N ILE A 31 -0.19 -13.14 6.75
CA ILE A 31 -1.21 -12.45 5.97
C ILE A 31 -0.62 -12.10 4.60
N TRP A 32 -1.32 -12.48 3.54
CA TRP A 32 -0.91 -12.20 2.16
C TRP A 32 -2.11 -11.62 1.40
N LEU A 33 -2.04 -10.32 1.12
CA LEU A 33 -3.15 -9.55 0.55
C LEU A 33 -3.17 -9.58 -0.97
N THR A 34 -4.38 -9.58 -1.49
CA THR A 34 -4.67 -9.27 -2.90
C THR A 34 -5.51 -8.00 -2.97
N PRO A 35 -5.60 -7.32 -4.13
CA PRO A 35 -6.50 -6.16 -4.26
C PRO A 35 -7.96 -6.46 -3.88
N LYS A 36 -8.41 -7.69 -4.05
CA LYS A 36 -9.74 -8.12 -3.64
C LYS A 36 -9.95 -7.97 -2.13
N ASP A 37 -8.93 -8.29 -1.33
CA ASP A 37 -9.00 -8.10 0.12
C ASP A 37 -9.24 -6.62 0.47
N LEU A 38 -8.60 -5.70 -0.25
CA LEU A 38 -8.82 -4.27 -0.04
C LEU A 38 -10.22 -3.84 -0.46
N SER A 39 -10.75 -4.39 -1.54
CA SER A 39 -12.11 -4.08 -1.99
C SER A 39 -13.18 -4.46 -0.99
N SER A 40 -12.92 -5.51 -0.21
CA SER A 40 -13.84 -6.02 0.81
C SER A 40 -13.65 -5.35 2.17
N ASN A 41 -12.53 -4.69 2.37
CA ASN A 41 -12.20 -4.01 3.62
C ASN A 41 -12.85 -2.62 3.66
N LYS A 42 -13.68 -2.38 4.67
CA LYS A 42 -14.38 -1.10 4.82
C LYS A 42 -13.73 -0.18 5.85
N ASN A 43 -12.63 -0.63 6.46
CA ASN A 43 -11.91 0.12 7.48
C ASN A 43 -10.63 0.71 6.90
N LYS A 44 -10.12 1.72 7.57
CA LYS A 44 -8.82 2.31 7.22
C LYS A 44 -7.69 1.29 7.34
N ARG A 45 -7.73 0.44 8.37
CA ARG A 45 -6.72 -0.60 8.60
C ARG A 45 -7.22 -1.97 8.19
N ILE A 46 -6.33 -2.80 7.67
CA ILE A 46 -6.63 -4.18 7.30
C ILE A 46 -5.79 -5.12 8.18
N TYR A 47 -6.43 -6.17 8.67
CA TYR A 47 -5.84 -7.09 9.66
C TYR A 47 -5.82 -8.53 9.18
N ASN A 48 -6.53 -8.86 8.11
CA ASN A 48 -6.70 -10.23 7.64
C ASN A 48 -6.70 -10.30 6.12
N SER A 49 -6.47 -11.49 5.61
CA SER A 49 -6.54 -11.81 4.19
C SER A 49 -7.33 -13.10 3.98
N GLU A 50 -7.86 -13.28 2.78
CA GLU A 50 -8.53 -14.53 2.40
C GLU A 50 -7.53 -15.69 2.34
N GLU A 51 -6.34 -15.44 1.78
CA GLU A 51 -5.27 -16.42 1.68
C GLU A 51 -4.10 -16.03 2.57
N THR A 52 -3.41 -17.01 3.09
CA THR A 52 -2.22 -16.82 3.91
C THR A 52 -1.08 -17.66 3.35
N ILE A 53 0.15 -17.29 3.68
CA ILE A 53 1.34 -18.02 3.26
C ILE A 53 2.14 -18.46 4.48
N THR A 54 3.05 -19.40 4.25
CA THR A 54 3.99 -19.87 5.27
C THR A 54 5.30 -19.09 5.20
N GLU A 55 6.13 -19.24 6.23
CA GLU A 55 7.51 -18.72 6.21
C GLU A 55 8.29 -19.27 5.01
N GLU A 56 8.09 -20.54 4.67
CA GLU A 56 8.71 -21.15 3.50
C GLU A 56 8.25 -20.46 2.20
N GLY A 57 6.95 -20.18 2.09
CA GLY A 57 6.41 -19.44 0.93
C GLY A 57 6.98 -18.04 0.84
N LEU A 58 7.13 -17.36 1.96
CA LEU A 58 7.73 -16.03 2.00
C LEU A 58 9.19 -16.06 1.53
N THR A 59 10.01 -16.98 2.07
CA THR A 59 11.44 -17.03 1.76
C THR A 59 11.75 -17.49 0.33
N HIS A 60 10.84 -18.26 -0.29
CA HIS A 60 11.00 -18.76 -1.65
C HIS A 60 10.22 -17.99 -2.70
N SER A 61 9.89 -16.75 -2.43
CA SER A 61 9.18 -15.88 -3.37
C SER A 61 9.72 -14.46 -3.30
N SER A 62 9.20 -13.59 -4.16
CA SER A 62 9.51 -12.16 -4.15
C SER A 62 8.64 -11.38 -3.16
N ALA A 63 7.74 -12.03 -2.43
CA ALA A 63 6.94 -11.38 -1.40
C ALA A 63 7.85 -10.83 -0.30
N GLN A 64 7.53 -9.64 0.19
CA GLN A 64 8.29 -8.95 1.23
C GLN A 64 7.37 -8.59 2.38
N MET A 65 7.83 -8.81 3.61
CA MET A 65 7.07 -8.37 4.78
C MET A 65 7.07 -6.86 4.88
N LEU A 66 5.88 -6.32 5.12
CA LEU A 66 5.67 -4.90 5.35
C LEU A 66 5.36 -4.67 6.82
N PRO A 67 5.88 -3.57 7.40
CA PRO A 67 5.60 -3.24 8.80
C PRO A 67 4.17 -2.75 8.99
N ILE A 68 3.73 -2.74 10.24
CA ILE A 68 2.50 -2.05 10.66
C ILE A 68 2.58 -0.59 10.18
N ASN A 69 1.46 -0.05 9.73
CA ASN A 69 1.31 1.29 9.17
C ASN A 69 1.88 1.50 7.76
N ALA A 70 2.37 0.45 7.09
CA ALA A 70 2.64 0.58 5.66
C ALA A 70 1.37 1.02 4.95
N VAL A 71 1.51 1.97 4.02
CA VAL A 71 0.38 2.45 3.21
C VAL A 71 0.26 1.53 1.99
N LEU A 72 -0.82 0.78 1.96
CA LEU A 72 -1.06 -0.24 0.93
C LEU A 72 -1.86 0.39 -0.21
N LEU A 73 -1.34 0.29 -1.42
CA LEU A 73 -1.98 0.85 -2.62
C LEU A 73 -2.07 -0.20 -3.70
N SER A 74 -3.27 -0.51 -4.16
CA SER A 74 -3.44 -1.39 -5.32
C SER A 74 -2.93 -0.68 -6.58
N SER A 75 -2.13 -1.39 -7.36
CA SER A 75 -1.47 -0.86 -8.55
C SER A 75 -2.07 -1.35 -9.85
N ARG A 76 -3.05 -2.24 -9.76
CA ARG A 76 -3.79 -2.77 -10.91
C ARG A 76 -5.10 -3.40 -10.46
N ALA A 77 -6.07 -3.46 -11.37
CA ALA A 77 -7.33 -4.20 -11.31
C ALA A 77 -8.21 -4.01 -10.06
N PRO A 78 -8.49 -2.80 -9.60
CA PRO A 78 -8.17 -1.47 -10.12
C PRO A 78 -6.97 -0.83 -9.41
N ILE A 79 -6.52 0.30 -9.97
CA ILE A 79 -5.57 1.18 -9.29
C ILE A 79 -6.33 2.03 -8.28
N GLY A 80 -5.83 2.10 -7.04
CA GLY A 80 -6.31 3.11 -6.10
C GLY A 80 -7.05 2.62 -4.87
N TYR A 81 -7.16 1.32 -4.65
CA TYR A 81 -7.59 0.83 -3.34
C TYR A 81 -6.47 1.10 -2.33
N LEU A 82 -6.86 1.60 -1.17
CA LEU A 82 -5.95 2.03 -0.12
C LEU A 82 -6.34 1.44 1.23
N ALA A 83 -5.34 1.07 2.00
CA ALA A 83 -5.49 0.71 3.41
C ALA A 83 -4.16 0.92 4.12
N LEU A 84 -4.20 0.92 5.45
CA LEU A 84 -3.00 0.85 6.28
C LEU A 84 -2.86 -0.59 6.80
N ALA A 85 -1.63 -1.09 6.84
CA ALA A 85 -1.37 -2.39 7.43
C ALA A 85 -1.63 -2.34 8.95
N GLY A 86 -2.58 -3.13 9.41
CA GLY A 86 -2.89 -3.24 10.85
C GLY A 86 -1.99 -4.23 11.59
N LYS A 87 -1.30 -5.08 10.83
CA LYS A 87 -0.33 -6.07 11.29
C LYS A 87 0.81 -6.13 10.29
N GLU A 88 1.91 -6.76 10.67
CA GLU A 88 2.92 -7.14 9.69
C GLU A 88 2.29 -8.10 8.68
N LEU A 89 2.50 -7.84 7.40
CA LEU A 89 1.86 -8.59 6.32
C LEU A 89 2.65 -8.46 5.03
N CYS A 90 2.30 -9.25 4.03
CA CYS A 90 2.81 -9.11 2.68
C CYS A 90 1.66 -9.06 1.67
N THR A 91 1.99 -8.83 0.43
CA THR A 91 1.00 -8.64 -0.65
C THR A 91 1.42 -9.40 -1.90
N ASN A 92 0.47 -9.62 -2.79
CA ASN A 92 0.80 -10.04 -4.14
C ASN A 92 1.42 -8.87 -4.93
N GLN A 93 1.79 -9.10 -6.19
CA GLN A 93 2.40 -8.09 -7.05
C GLN A 93 1.44 -7.01 -7.55
N GLY A 94 0.17 -7.10 -7.22
CA GLY A 94 -0.84 -6.08 -7.54
C GLY A 94 -0.83 -4.87 -6.61
N PHE A 95 0.24 -4.67 -5.87
CA PHE A 95 0.43 -3.55 -4.95
C PHE A 95 1.73 -2.82 -5.19
N LYS A 96 1.71 -1.52 -4.90
CA LYS A 96 2.90 -0.72 -4.68
C LYS A 96 2.72 -0.03 -3.34
N SER A 97 3.31 -0.61 -2.30
CA SER A 97 3.12 -0.17 -0.92
C SER A 97 4.22 0.80 -0.49
N MET A 98 3.90 1.66 0.47
CA MET A 98 4.81 2.71 0.90
C MET A 98 5.10 2.61 2.39
N ILE A 99 6.38 2.58 2.73
CA ILE A 99 6.85 2.69 4.11
C ILE A 99 7.27 4.13 4.31
N CYS A 100 6.53 4.85 5.15
CA CYS A 100 6.75 6.29 5.34
C CYS A 100 8.00 6.57 6.16
N ASN A 101 8.76 7.58 5.71
CA ASN A 101 9.73 8.24 6.59
C ASN A 101 8.95 9.23 7.46
N THR A 102 8.77 8.90 8.73
CA THR A 102 7.94 9.68 9.64
C THR A 102 8.55 11.01 10.08
N ASP A 103 9.78 11.30 9.66
CA ASP A 103 10.34 12.64 9.78
C ASP A 103 9.69 13.63 8.82
N TYR A 104 9.01 13.14 7.77
CA TYR A 104 8.37 13.96 6.74
C TYR A 104 6.88 13.75 6.63
N VAL A 105 6.40 12.51 6.75
CA VAL A 105 4.99 12.20 6.49
C VAL A 105 4.46 11.12 7.42
N LEU A 106 3.28 11.38 7.99
CA LEU A 106 2.58 10.41 8.82
C LEU A 106 1.82 9.42 7.93
N PRO A 107 1.84 8.11 8.23
CA PRO A 107 1.12 7.11 7.43
C PRO A 107 -0.37 7.41 7.23
N GLU A 108 -1.09 7.80 8.28
CA GLU A 108 -2.51 8.14 8.16
C GLU A 108 -2.74 9.37 7.30
N TYR A 109 -1.86 10.38 7.38
CA TYR A 109 -1.94 11.57 6.54
C TYR A 109 -1.75 11.19 5.07
N LEU A 110 -0.75 10.38 4.76
CA LEU A 110 -0.51 9.92 3.40
C LEU A 110 -1.68 9.11 2.87
N TYR A 111 -2.26 8.25 3.69
CA TYR A 111 -3.46 7.48 3.35
C TYR A 111 -4.60 8.41 2.91
N TYR A 112 -4.90 9.44 3.69
CA TYR A 112 -5.96 10.39 3.34
C TYR A 112 -5.61 11.20 2.09
N LEU A 113 -4.37 11.66 1.99
CA LEU A 113 -3.91 12.42 0.84
C LEU A 113 -4.05 11.62 -0.46
N LEU A 114 -3.59 10.37 -0.47
CA LEU A 114 -3.64 9.55 -1.67
C LEU A 114 -5.05 9.16 -2.08
N GLN A 115 -6.01 9.12 -1.17
CA GLN A 115 -7.43 8.96 -1.52
C GLN A 115 -7.91 10.09 -2.45
N THR A 116 -7.36 11.28 -2.32
CA THR A 116 -7.69 12.42 -3.18
C THR A 116 -6.94 12.41 -4.51
N LYS A 117 -5.99 11.50 -4.69
CA LYS A 117 -5.08 11.44 -5.85
C LYS A 117 -5.32 10.25 -6.77
N VAL A 118 -6.35 9.45 -6.49
CA VAL A 118 -6.58 8.20 -7.26
C VAL A 118 -6.77 8.47 -8.74
N GLU A 119 -7.50 9.53 -9.10
CA GLU A 119 -7.71 9.89 -10.50
C GLU A 119 -6.39 10.24 -11.18
N GLU A 120 -5.54 11.03 -10.52
CA GLU A 120 -4.22 11.39 -11.05
C GLU A 120 -3.33 10.15 -11.22
N LEU A 121 -3.35 9.24 -10.25
CA LEU A 121 -2.59 7.98 -10.32
C LEU A 121 -3.04 7.11 -11.49
N ASN A 122 -4.33 7.06 -11.75
CA ASN A 122 -4.86 6.36 -12.91
C ASN A 122 -4.42 7.02 -14.21
N ASN A 123 -4.43 8.36 -14.27
CA ASN A 123 -4.07 9.09 -15.48
C ASN A 123 -2.61 8.93 -15.88
N ILE A 124 -1.69 8.80 -14.93
CA ILE A 124 -0.27 8.58 -15.23
C ILE A 124 0.07 7.12 -15.50
N SER A 125 -0.83 6.20 -15.19
CA SER A 125 -0.59 4.77 -15.36
C SER A 125 -0.63 4.36 -16.82
N THR A 126 0.07 3.27 -17.16
CA THR A 126 0.26 2.80 -18.53
C THR A 126 -0.54 1.53 -18.80
N GLY A 127 -0.84 1.29 -20.07
CA GLY A 127 -1.62 0.16 -20.56
C GLY A 127 -2.95 0.59 -21.14
N SER A 128 -3.35 0.01 -22.28
CA SER A 128 -4.60 0.34 -22.96
C SER A 128 -5.78 -0.45 -22.41
N THR A 129 -5.60 -1.74 -22.20
CA THR A 129 -6.65 -2.64 -21.70
C THR A 129 -6.54 -2.86 -20.20
N PHE A 130 -5.32 -3.08 -19.72
CA PHE A 130 -5.03 -3.28 -18.29
C PHE A 130 -4.01 -2.24 -17.85
N LYS A 131 -4.48 -1.21 -17.16
CA LYS A 131 -3.61 -0.18 -16.61
C LYS A 131 -2.84 -0.72 -15.42
N GLU A 132 -1.58 -0.32 -15.32
CA GLU A 132 -0.74 -0.62 -14.17
C GLU A 132 0.05 0.61 -13.75
N LEU A 133 0.04 0.88 -12.45
CA LEU A 133 0.89 1.88 -11.82
C LEU A 133 2.20 1.20 -11.47
N SER A 134 3.27 1.53 -12.20
CA SER A 134 4.59 0.96 -11.92
C SER A 134 5.22 1.58 -10.67
N GLY A 135 6.21 0.88 -10.11
CA GLY A 135 7.00 1.41 -9.00
C GLY A 135 7.68 2.72 -9.36
N SER A 136 8.21 2.83 -10.58
CA SER A 136 8.86 4.05 -11.06
C SER A 136 7.89 5.23 -11.14
N LEU A 137 6.68 5.01 -11.66
CA LEU A 137 5.66 6.06 -11.74
C LEU A 137 5.27 6.54 -10.33
N LEU A 138 5.06 5.63 -9.39
CA LEU A 138 4.72 6.01 -8.03
C LEU A 138 5.88 6.72 -7.33
N LYS A 139 7.10 6.21 -7.47
CA LYS A 139 8.29 6.85 -6.87
C LYS A 139 8.47 8.29 -7.30
N ASN A 140 8.15 8.61 -8.55
CA ASN A 140 8.30 9.95 -9.12
C ASN A 140 7.04 10.80 -9.02
N PHE A 141 5.95 10.26 -8.49
CA PHE A 141 4.72 10.99 -8.28
C PHE A 141 4.93 12.09 -7.24
N LYS A 142 4.52 13.32 -7.59
CA LYS A 142 4.72 14.49 -6.74
C LYS A 142 3.50 14.73 -5.86
N VAL A 143 3.74 14.97 -4.59
CA VAL A 143 2.72 15.35 -3.62
C VAL A 143 3.15 16.60 -2.87
N SER A 144 2.19 17.44 -2.52
CA SER A 144 2.43 18.60 -1.67
C SER A 144 1.89 18.27 -0.27
N ILE A 145 2.74 18.40 0.73
CA ILE A 145 2.40 18.04 2.10
C ILE A 145 2.66 19.20 3.06
N HIS A 146 1.88 19.23 4.13
CA HIS A 146 2.05 20.17 5.24
C HIS A 146 3.17 19.69 6.17
N ASP A 147 3.55 20.56 7.12
CA ASP A 147 4.45 20.13 8.19
C ASP A 147 3.77 19.08 9.09
N LEU A 148 4.56 18.40 9.91
CA LEU A 148 4.08 17.28 10.74
C LEU A 148 2.98 17.69 11.73
N ASP A 149 3.08 18.88 12.34
CA ASP A 149 2.07 19.34 13.28
C ASP A 149 0.72 19.52 12.60
N PHE A 150 0.71 20.09 11.41
CA PHE A 150 -0.52 20.26 10.64
C PHE A 150 -1.05 18.92 10.12
N GLN A 151 -0.17 18.00 9.73
CA GLN A 151 -0.56 16.65 9.35
C GLN A 151 -1.28 15.95 10.50
N GLN A 152 -0.74 16.04 11.70
CA GLN A 152 -1.35 15.43 12.89
C GLN A 152 -2.73 16.04 13.16
N HIS A 153 -2.86 17.34 12.98
CA HIS A 153 -4.13 18.04 13.15
C HIS A 153 -5.20 17.51 12.16
N ILE A 154 -4.81 17.34 10.91
CA ILE A 154 -5.70 16.76 9.88
C ILE A 154 -6.09 15.33 10.23
N VAL A 155 -5.13 14.52 10.65
CA VAL A 155 -5.38 13.13 11.06
C VAL A 155 -6.39 13.09 12.22
N ASP A 156 -6.21 13.96 13.21
CA ASP A 156 -7.10 14.02 14.38
C ASP A 156 -8.52 14.41 13.99
N ILE A 157 -8.68 15.38 13.09
CA ILE A 157 -9.98 15.78 12.55
C ILE A 157 -10.64 14.61 11.81
N ARG A 158 -9.90 13.91 10.97
CA ARG A 158 -10.43 12.79 10.18
C ARG A 158 -10.81 11.61 11.07
N ARG A 159 -10.10 11.35 12.14
CA ARG A 159 -10.46 10.31 13.12
C ARG A 159 -11.81 10.62 13.78
N LYS A 160 -12.07 11.87 14.11
CA LYS A 160 -13.33 12.31 14.73
C LYS A 160 -14.52 12.23 13.77
N SER A 161 -14.28 12.33 12.47
CA SER A 161 -15.31 12.30 11.42
C SER A 161 -15.68 10.89 10.97
N ALA A 162 -14.91 9.90 11.40
CA ALA A 162 -15.08 8.51 10.99
C ALA A 162 -16.19 7.82 11.78
#